data_3c47f4aa882db9adde80ac8d883f4df4
#
_entry.id   3c47f4aa882db9adde80ac8d883f4df4
#
_cell.length_a   1.000
_cell.length_b   1.000
_cell.length_c   1.000
_cell.angle_alpha   90.00
_cell.angle_beta   90.00
_cell.angle_gamma   90.00
#
_symmetry.space_group_name_H-M   'P 1'
#
loop_
_entity.id
_entity.type
_entity.pdbx_description
1 polymer ?
#
loop_
_entity_poly.entity_id
_entity_poly.type
_entity_poly.pdbx_seq_one_letter_code
_entity_poly.pdbx_strand_id
1 'polypeptide(L)'
;MQDVADMVGVTKQGVLRYIGSKDNLLAMVYRDNYNVDGNVEDFKVSGLPGSTADDLRLPAYLRYLVDYNSRRRMLVQLFSVLQVETFNPGHPLHEEFADRQNSIWRYYSSFNWRIPPAFSSFDDVRPTVRKALEAMDGMQLRWLREPAVDLNEEWAEFEPLLFPSPLWDGYR
;
A
#
# COMPACT_ATOMS: atom_id res chain seq x y z
N MET A 1 -10.87 -22.86 3.58
CA MET A 1 -12.23 -23.04 2.94
C MET A 1 -13.21 -23.77 3.85
N GLN A 2 -12.80 -24.85 4.52
CA GLN A 2 -13.69 -25.51 5.50
C GLN A 2 -14.02 -24.55 6.64
N ASP A 3 -13.03 -23.92 7.22
CA ASP A 3 -13.19 -22.96 8.33
C ASP A 3 -14.14 -21.80 7.97
N VAL A 4 -14.07 -21.31 6.73
CA VAL A 4 -15.02 -20.29 6.24
C VAL A 4 -16.43 -20.84 6.15
N ALA A 5 -16.61 -22.06 5.63
CA ALA A 5 -17.89 -22.72 5.53
C ALA A 5 -18.51 -22.94 6.92
N ASP A 6 -17.71 -23.40 7.86
CA ASP A 6 -18.15 -23.63 9.26
C ASP A 6 -18.56 -22.31 9.94
N MET A 7 -17.81 -21.22 9.71
CA MET A 7 -18.09 -19.90 10.27
C MET A 7 -19.42 -19.31 9.77
N VAL A 8 -19.75 -19.53 8.48
CA VAL A 8 -20.98 -19.00 7.86
C VAL A 8 -22.15 -20.01 7.86
N GLY A 9 -21.95 -21.19 8.45
CA GLY A 9 -23.00 -22.20 8.64
C GLY A 9 -23.45 -22.89 7.33
N VAL A 10 -22.55 -23.00 6.33
CA VAL A 10 -22.85 -23.70 5.05
C VAL A 10 -21.81 -24.80 4.80
N THR A 11 -22.02 -25.61 3.76
CA THR A 11 -21.02 -26.61 3.34
C THR A 11 -19.89 -25.97 2.53
N LYS A 12 -18.69 -26.60 2.55
CA LYS A 12 -17.57 -26.19 1.69
C LYS A 12 -17.98 -26.12 0.20
N GLN A 13 -18.80 -27.06 -0.27
CA GLN A 13 -19.33 -27.04 -1.63
C GLN A 13 -20.27 -25.86 -1.87
N GLY A 14 -21.06 -25.48 -0.86
CA GLY A 14 -21.89 -24.28 -0.89
C GLY A 14 -21.06 -23.03 -1.06
N VAL A 15 -20.00 -22.86 -0.27
CA VAL A 15 -19.06 -21.73 -0.40
C VAL A 15 -18.47 -21.71 -1.82
N LEU A 16 -17.92 -22.84 -2.30
CA LEU A 16 -17.29 -22.91 -3.63
C LEU A 16 -18.26 -22.63 -4.77
N ARG A 17 -19.56 -22.96 -4.61
CA ARG A 17 -20.57 -22.63 -5.61
C ARG A 17 -20.78 -21.13 -5.79
N TYR A 18 -20.62 -20.35 -4.71
CA TYR A 18 -20.79 -18.88 -4.76
C TYR A 18 -19.54 -18.15 -5.22
N ILE A 19 -18.36 -18.58 -4.78
CA ILE A 19 -17.12 -17.88 -5.03
C ILE A 19 -16.22 -18.53 -6.08
N GLY A 20 -16.51 -19.75 -6.51
CA GLY A 20 -15.78 -20.49 -7.54
C GLY A 20 -14.49 -21.13 -7.05
N SER A 21 -13.54 -20.35 -6.52
CA SER A 21 -12.22 -20.81 -6.10
C SER A 21 -11.73 -20.13 -4.81
N LYS A 22 -10.66 -20.67 -4.22
CA LYS A 22 -9.95 -20.01 -3.12
C LYS A 22 -9.34 -18.69 -3.57
N ASP A 23 -8.79 -18.64 -4.79
CA ASP A 23 -8.13 -17.44 -5.32
C ASP A 23 -9.15 -16.31 -5.55
N ASN A 24 -10.37 -16.64 -6.01
CA ASN A 24 -11.46 -15.68 -6.08
C ASN A 24 -11.84 -15.13 -4.70
N LEU A 25 -11.90 -16.00 -3.66
CA LEU A 25 -12.14 -15.54 -2.30
C LEU A 25 -11.07 -14.57 -1.82
N LEU A 26 -9.79 -14.90 -2.03
CA LEU A 26 -8.67 -14.03 -1.66
C LEU A 26 -8.69 -12.72 -2.44
N ALA A 27 -9.06 -12.77 -3.73
CA ALA A 27 -9.25 -11.57 -4.55
C ALA A 27 -10.37 -10.66 -4.01
N MET A 28 -11.50 -11.22 -3.59
CA MET A 28 -12.57 -10.46 -2.94
C MET A 28 -12.09 -9.82 -1.63
N VAL A 29 -11.44 -10.59 -0.76
CA VAL A 29 -10.90 -10.07 0.50
C VAL A 29 -9.89 -8.94 0.25
N TYR A 30 -9.04 -9.09 -0.75
CA TYR A 30 -8.07 -8.06 -1.14
C TYR A 30 -8.79 -6.78 -1.60
N ARG A 31 -9.73 -6.87 -2.53
CA ARG A 31 -10.46 -5.72 -3.07
C ARG A 31 -11.26 -4.98 -2.01
N ASP A 32 -11.88 -5.74 -1.09
CA ASP A 32 -12.75 -5.17 -0.05
C ASP A 32 -11.99 -4.54 1.12
N ASN A 33 -10.69 -4.87 1.31
CA ASN A 33 -9.97 -4.49 2.53
C ASN A 33 -8.63 -3.78 2.29
N TYR A 34 -7.97 -3.99 1.15
CA TYR A 34 -6.59 -3.53 1.00
C TYR A 34 -6.48 -2.06 0.59
N ASN A 35 -7.30 -1.60 -0.34
CA ASN A 35 -7.26 -0.22 -0.86
C ASN A 35 -8.43 0.64 -0.37
N VAL A 36 -9.19 0.20 0.63
CA VAL A 36 -10.38 0.91 1.12
C VAL A 36 -9.98 2.02 2.07
N ASP A 37 -9.10 1.74 3.02
CA ASP A 37 -8.62 2.67 4.04
C ASP A 37 -7.10 2.93 3.92
N GLY A 38 -6.59 3.92 4.63
CA GLY A 38 -5.17 4.30 4.62
C GLY A 38 -4.78 5.09 3.37
N ASN A 39 -5.76 5.54 2.60
CA ASN A 39 -5.57 6.31 1.37
C ASN A 39 -5.28 7.79 1.64
N VAL A 40 -5.06 8.59 0.60
CA VAL A 40 -4.74 10.02 0.71
C VAL A 40 -5.90 10.82 1.34
N GLU A 41 -7.16 10.44 1.07
CA GLU A 41 -8.31 11.14 1.66
C GLU A 41 -8.39 10.91 3.17
N ASP A 42 -8.09 9.69 3.65
CA ASP A 42 -7.98 9.41 5.10
C ASP A 42 -6.85 10.20 5.74
N PHE A 43 -5.72 10.29 5.06
CA PHE A 43 -4.60 11.13 5.51
C PHE A 43 -4.99 12.59 5.61
N LYS A 44 -5.71 13.14 4.64
CA LYS A 44 -6.16 14.56 4.63
C LYS A 44 -7.03 14.92 5.82
N VAL A 45 -7.79 13.98 6.36
CA VAL A 45 -8.64 14.20 7.54
C VAL A 45 -8.00 13.75 8.85
N SER A 46 -6.79 13.23 8.80
CA SER A 46 -6.07 12.69 9.98
C SER A 46 -5.62 13.77 10.98
N GLY A 47 -5.49 15.03 10.56
CA GLY A 47 -4.94 16.11 11.37
C GLY A 47 -3.43 16.06 11.58
N LEU A 48 -2.72 15.14 10.90
CA LEU A 48 -1.28 15.02 10.97
C LEU A 48 -0.58 16.16 10.21
N PRO A 49 0.66 16.53 10.58
CA PRO A 49 1.43 17.52 9.83
C PRO A 49 1.58 17.12 8.36
N GLY A 50 1.32 18.06 7.45
CA GLY A 50 1.40 17.82 6.01
C GLY A 50 0.19 17.09 5.42
N SER A 51 -0.94 17.02 6.15
CA SER A 51 -2.17 16.36 5.69
C SER A 51 -3.24 17.31 5.15
N THR A 52 -3.06 18.64 5.27
CA THR A 52 -4.08 19.59 4.83
C THR A 52 -4.04 19.80 3.31
N ALA A 53 -5.17 20.24 2.73
CA ALA A 53 -5.26 20.46 1.29
C ALA A 53 -4.24 21.50 0.77
N ASP A 54 -3.93 22.52 1.60
CA ASP A 54 -2.97 23.59 1.26
C ASP A 54 -1.52 23.22 1.58
N ASP A 55 -1.29 22.16 2.36
CA ASP A 55 0.03 21.67 2.74
C ASP A 55 0.04 20.14 2.71
N LEU A 56 -0.31 19.57 1.56
CA LEU A 56 -0.31 18.11 1.36
C LEU A 56 1.09 17.64 0.98
N ARG A 57 1.74 16.87 1.87
CA ARG A 57 3.14 16.43 1.72
C ARG A 57 3.24 14.93 1.46
N LEU A 58 3.88 14.58 0.36
CA LEU A 58 4.07 13.18 -0.03
C LEU A 58 4.88 12.36 1.00
N PRO A 59 6.02 12.85 1.55
CA PRO A 59 6.75 12.09 2.58
C PRO A 59 5.92 11.85 3.84
N ALA A 60 5.13 12.84 4.27
CA ALA A 60 4.24 12.69 5.43
C ALA A 60 3.14 11.64 5.18
N TYR A 61 2.56 11.63 3.98
CA TYR A 61 1.60 10.60 3.60
C TYR A 61 2.24 9.20 3.57
N LEU A 62 3.46 9.05 3.04
CA LEU A 62 4.12 7.76 3.03
C LEU A 62 4.43 7.24 4.44
N ARG A 63 4.83 8.11 5.38
CA ARG A 63 4.93 7.74 6.80
C ARG A 63 3.60 7.26 7.38
N TYR A 64 2.52 8.00 7.09
CA TYR A 64 1.17 7.61 7.49
C TYR A 64 0.79 6.23 6.94
N LEU A 65 1.10 5.95 5.67
CA LEU A 65 0.83 4.66 5.03
C LEU A 65 1.64 3.52 5.67
N VAL A 66 2.90 3.76 6.02
CA VAL A 66 3.75 2.79 6.73
C VAL A 66 3.18 2.48 8.10
N ASP A 67 2.83 3.51 8.89
CA ASP A 67 2.21 3.34 10.21
C ASP A 67 0.86 2.61 10.11
N TYR A 68 0.04 2.95 9.13
CA TYR A 68 -1.21 2.25 8.84
C TYR A 68 -0.98 0.75 8.56
N ASN A 69 0.00 0.41 7.73
CA ASN A 69 0.36 -0.97 7.39
C ASN A 69 0.95 -1.73 8.59
N SER A 70 1.72 -1.06 9.46
CA SER A 70 2.33 -1.68 10.64
C SER A 70 1.30 -2.27 11.62
N ARG A 71 0.08 -1.72 11.62
CA ARG A 71 -1.05 -2.16 12.44
C ARG A 71 -1.90 -3.25 11.77
N ARG A 72 -1.65 -3.57 10.50
CA ARG A 72 -2.48 -4.46 9.68
C ARG A 72 -1.71 -5.67 9.14
N ARG A 73 -0.93 -6.31 9.99
CA ARG A 73 0.01 -7.40 9.64
C ARG A 73 -0.62 -8.49 8.75
N MET A 74 -1.85 -8.91 9.06
CA MET A 74 -2.55 -9.94 8.29
C MET A 74 -2.84 -9.52 6.84
N LEU A 75 -3.19 -8.24 6.62
CA LEU A 75 -3.44 -7.72 5.28
C LEU A 75 -2.15 -7.52 4.49
N VAL A 76 -1.10 -7.04 5.15
CA VAL A 76 0.23 -6.93 4.52
C VAL A 76 0.75 -8.32 4.14
N GLN A 77 0.54 -9.33 4.98
CA GLN A 77 0.89 -10.72 4.66
C GLN A 77 0.09 -11.24 3.46
N LEU A 78 -1.23 -11.00 3.44
CA LEU A 78 -2.08 -11.38 2.30
C LEU A 78 -1.57 -10.72 1.01
N PHE A 79 -1.33 -9.42 1.03
CA PHE A 79 -0.80 -8.68 -0.11
C PHE A 79 0.53 -9.27 -0.60
N SER A 80 1.47 -9.54 0.31
CA SER A 80 2.80 -10.10 -0.03
C SER A 80 2.70 -11.47 -0.68
N VAL A 81 1.76 -12.31 -0.25
CA VAL A 81 1.50 -13.61 -0.88
C VAL A 81 0.89 -13.43 -2.28
N LEU A 82 -0.11 -12.56 -2.40
CA LEU A 82 -0.78 -12.30 -3.66
C LEU A 82 0.16 -11.70 -4.72
N GLN A 83 1.15 -10.88 -4.32
CA GLN A 83 2.18 -10.38 -5.26
C GLN A 83 2.88 -11.52 -6.01
N VAL A 84 3.14 -12.64 -5.34
CA VAL A 84 3.81 -13.80 -5.96
C VAL A 84 2.82 -14.68 -6.71
N GLU A 85 1.64 -14.94 -6.13
CA GLU A 85 0.61 -15.77 -6.77
C GLU A 85 0.11 -15.17 -8.09
N THR A 86 0.06 -13.84 -8.18
CA THR A 86 -0.37 -13.11 -9.39
C THR A 86 0.64 -13.13 -10.54
N PHE A 87 1.83 -13.74 -10.39
CA PHE A 87 2.70 -14.05 -11.53
C PHE A 87 2.06 -15.07 -12.49
N ASN A 88 1.12 -15.87 -11.98
CA ASN A 88 0.31 -16.72 -12.84
C ASN A 88 -0.74 -15.90 -13.62
N PRO A 89 -0.72 -15.87 -14.97
CA PRO A 89 -1.70 -15.13 -15.77
C PRO A 89 -3.17 -15.56 -15.55
N GLY A 90 -3.39 -16.78 -15.07
CA GLY A 90 -4.73 -17.27 -14.72
C GLY A 90 -5.27 -16.81 -13.36
N HIS A 91 -4.47 -16.09 -12.57
CA HIS A 91 -4.91 -15.61 -11.27
C HIS A 91 -5.90 -14.44 -11.40
N PRO A 92 -7.00 -14.40 -10.62
CA PRO A 92 -8.05 -13.36 -10.73
C PRO A 92 -7.58 -11.92 -10.54
N LEU A 93 -6.41 -11.72 -9.91
CA LEU A 93 -5.81 -10.41 -9.66
C LEU A 93 -4.60 -10.12 -10.56
N HIS A 94 -4.30 -10.98 -11.56
CA HIS A 94 -3.08 -10.81 -12.38
C HIS A 94 -2.99 -9.42 -13.00
N GLU A 95 -4.02 -8.99 -13.72
CA GLU A 95 -4.06 -7.69 -14.40
C GLU A 95 -3.99 -6.50 -13.40
N GLU A 96 -4.66 -6.62 -12.24
CA GLU A 96 -4.64 -5.58 -11.21
C GLU A 96 -3.23 -5.37 -10.65
N PHE A 97 -2.49 -6.47 -10.39
CA PHE A 97 -1.13 -6.39 -9.88
C PHE A 97 -0.15 -5.96 -10.98
N ALA A 98 -0.36 -6.37 -12.24
CA ALA A 98 0.44 -5.91 -13.37
C ALA A 98 0.34 -4.39 -13.59
N ASP A 99 -0.86 -3.79 -13.43
CA ASP A 99 -1.10 -2.34 -13.58
C ASP A 99 -0.95 -1.56 -12.25
N ARG A 100 -0.64 -2.20 -11.13
CA ARG A 100 -0.64 -1.59 -9.79
C ARG A 100 0.14 -0.29 -9.72
N GLN A 101 1.36 -0.26 -10.24
CA GLN A 101 2.21 0.94 -10.21
C GLN A 101 1.59 2.11 -10.97
N ASN A 102 0.97 1.84 -12.12
CA ASN A 102 0.29 2.88 -12.91
C ASN A 102 -0.99 3.34 -12.22
N SER A 103 -1.74 2.44 -11.59
CA SER A 103 -2.97 2.75 -10.85
C SER A 103 -2.68 3.66 -9.66
N ILE A 104 -1.65 3.32 -8.86
CA ILE A 104 -1.19 4.17 -7.74
C ILE A 104 -0.71 5.52 -8.27
N TRP A 105 0.04 5.55 -9.36
CA TRP A 105 0.52 6.79 -9.95
C TRP A 105 -0.64 7.70 -10.40
N ARG A 106 -1.63 7.16 -11.12
CA ARG A 106 -2.83 7.92 -11.53
C ARG A 106 -3.57 8.47 -10.31
N TYR A 107 -3.69 7.69 -9.25
CA TYR A 107 -4.33 8.12 -8.01
C TYR A 107 -3.54 9.25 -7.34
N TYR A 108 -2.23 9.10 -7.14
CA TYR A 108 -1.44 10.16 -6.50
C TYR A 108 -1.37 11.44 -7.34
N SER A 109 -1.33 11.33 -8.67
CA SER A 109 -1.32 12.48 -9.57
C SER A 109 -2.63 13.28 -9.57
N SER A 110 -3.69 12.78 -8.97
CA SER A 110 -4.96 13.52 -8.82
C SER A 110 -4.95 14.52 -7.65
N PHE A 111 -3.89 14.56 -6.84
CA PHE A 111 -3.77 15.44 -5.68
C PHE A 111 -2.74 16.55 -5.89
N ASN A 112 -2.96 17.69 -5.24
CA ASN A 112 -2.03 18.81 -5.26
C ASN A 112 -0.97 18.65 -4.16
N TRP A 113 0.08 17.89 -4.46
CA TRP A 113 1.20 17.70 -3.55
C TRP A 113 2.07 18.95 -3.49
N ARG A 114 2.45 19.36 -2.27
CA ARG A 114 3.48 20.36 -2.06
C ARG A 114 4.84 19.71 -2.26
N ILE A 115 5.53 20.10 -3.34
CA ILE A 115 6.85 19.57 -3.73
C ILE A 115 7.89 20.69 -3.75
N PRO A 116 9.19 20.36 -3.59
CA PRO A 116 10.27 21.35 -3.73
C PRO A 116 10.24 22.06 -5.08
N PRO A 117 10.59 23.38 -5.13
CA PRO A 117 10.56 24.16 -6.36
C PRO A 117 11.61 23.74 -7.41
N ALA A 118 12.51 22.85 -7.06
CA ALA A 118 13.44 22.22 -7.99
C ALA A 118 12.75 21.24 -8.96
N PHE A 119 11.54 20.79 -8.64
CA PHE A 119 10.71 19.98 -9.53
C PHE A 119 9.72 20.88 -10.28
N SER A 120 9.62 20.67 -11.59
CA SER A 120 8.72 21.46 -12.46
C SER A 120 7.26 21.02 -12.32
N SER A 121 7.05 19.74 -12.01
CA SER A 121 5.74 19.13 -11.82
C SER A 121 5.82 17.91 -10.91
N PHE A 122 4.67 17.39 -10.49
CA PHE A 122 4.62 16.13 -9.72
C PHE A 122 5.15 14.94 -10.53
N ASP A 123 5.11 15.00 -11.88
CA ASP A 123 5.66 13.95 -12.74
C ASP A 123 7.17 13.72 -12.54
N ASP A 124 7.90 14.78 -12.18
CA ASP A 124 9.34 14.67 -11.86
C ASP A 124 9.61 13.85 -10.60
N VAL A 125 8.61 13.69 -9.74
CA VAL A 125 8.69 12.90 -8.49
C VAL A 125 8.31 11.42 -8.71
N ARG A 126 7.78 11.05 -9.88
CA ARG A 126 7.34 9.68 -10.18
C ARG A 126 8.40 8.61 -9.91
N PRO A 127 9.69 8.78 -10.27
CA PRO A 127 10.72 7.80 -9.94
C PRO A 127 10.91 7.60 -8.42
N THR A 128 10.78 8.68 -7.64
CA THR A 128 10.87 8.64 -6.17
C THR A 128 9.69 7.89 -5.57
N VAL A 129 8.46 8.16 -6.03
CA VAL A 129 7.26 7.42 -5.60
C VAL A 129 7.40 5.92 -5.87
N ARG A 130 7.85 5.54 -7.08
CA ARG A 130 8.06 4.14 -7.42
C ARG A 130 9.06 3.47 -6.48
N LYS A 131 10.22 4.09 -6.24
CA LYS A 131 11.24 3.57 -5.33
C LYS A 131 10.72 3.47 -3.88
N ALA A 132 9.91 4.43 -3.45
CA ALA A 132 9.28 4.41 -2.13
C ALA A 132 8.39 3.18 -1.94
N LEU A 133 7.54 2.88 -2.94
CA LEU A 133 6.65 1.72 -2.90
C LEU A 133 7.43 0.39 -2.96
N GLU A 134 8.42 0.30 -3.84
CA GLU A 134 9.31 -0.88 -3.95
C GLU A 134 10.07 -1.14 -2.64
N ALA A 135 10.58 -0.08 -1.99
CA ALA A 135 11.25 -0.18 -0.70
C ALA A 135 10.29 -0.61 0.42
N MET A 136 9.10 -0.02 0.46
CA MET A 136 8.06 -0.37 1.44
C MET A 136 7.68 -1.85 1.33
N ASP A 137 7.45 -2.36 0.12
CA ASP A 137 7.15 -3.76 -0.12
C ASP A 137 8.29 -4.68 0.38
N GLY A 138 9.55 -4.31 0.15
CA GLY A 138 10.73 -5.03 0.65
C GLY A 138 10.85 -5.02 2.18
N MET A 139 10.66 -3.86 2.81
CA MET A 139 10.68 -3.72 4.27
C MET A 139 9.56 -4.52 4.94
N GLN A 140 8.37 -4.54 4.35
CA GLN A 140 7.24 -5.34 4.83
C GLN A 140 7.57 -6.83 4.81
N LEU A 141 8.26 -7.34 3.79
CA LEU A 141 8.69 -8.75 3.76
C LEU A 141 9.67 -9.08 4.89
N ARG A 142 10.62 -8.18 5.21
CA ARG A 142 11.53 -8.35 6.33
C ARG A 142 10.77 -8.32 7.65
N TRP A 143 9.94 -7.30 7.87
CA TRP A 143 9.11 -7.16 9.06
C TRP A 143 8.19 -8.36 9.32
N LEU A 144 7.64 -8.98 8.25
CA LEU A 144 6.83 -10.18 8.36
C LEU A 144 7.63 -11.42 8.81
N ARG A 145 8.93 -11.47 8.53
CA ARG A 145 9.82 -12.59 8.89
C ARG A 145 10.51 -12.42 10.25
N GLU A 146 10.85 -11.19 10.59
CA GLU A 146 11.67 -10.85 11.76
C GLU A 146 10.81 -10.14 12.81
N PRO A 147 10.37 -10.81 13.90
CA PRO A 147 9.48 -10.21 14.89
C PRO A 147 10.05 -9.00 15.64
N ALA A 148 11.39 -8.84 15.65
CA ALA A 148 12.07 -7.72 16.31
C ALA A 148 12.13 -6.45 15.45
N VAL A 149 11.75 -6.53 14.17
CA VAL A 149 11.78 -5.38 13.26
C VAL A 149 10.54 -4.51 13.50
N ASP A 150 10.75 -3.20 13.68
CA ASP A 150 9.69 -2.20 13.64
C ASP A 150 9.63 -1.56 12.25
N LEU A 151 8.48 -1.62 11.60
CA LEU A 151 8.32 -1.12 10.23
C LEU A 151 8.44 0.40 10.14
N ASN A 152 8.05 1.13 11.19
CA ASN A 152 8.17 2.59 11.23
C ASN A 152 9.62 3.03 11.42
N GLU A 153 10.40 2.31 12.24
CA GLU A 153 11.83 2.56 12.41
C GLU A 153 12.60 2.29 11.10
N GLU A 154 12.35 1.15 10.44
CA GLU A 154 12.94 0.83 9.12
C GLU A 154 12.64 1.92 8.07
N TRP A 155 11.40 2.41 8.05
CA TRP A 155 11.05 3.51 7.14
C TRP A 155 11.75 4.81 7.50
N ALA A 156 11.83 5.17 8.78
CA ALA A 156 12.49 6.39 9.23
C ALA A 156 13.98 6.44 8.87
N GLU A 157 14.66 5.28 8.87
CA GLU A 157 16.05 5.17 8.43
C GLU A 157 16.18 5.31 6.90
N PHE A 158 15.20 4.83 6.14
CA PHE A 158 15.24 4.83 4.67
C PHE A 158 14.74 6.14 4.05
N GLU A 159 13.78 6.79 4.64
CA GLU A 159 13.12 7.99 4.10
C GLU A 159 14.10 9.10 3.68
N PRO A 160 15.20 9.40 4.44
CA PRO A 160 16.18 10.41 4.03
C PRO A 160 16.89 10.12 2.71
N LEU A 161 16.95 8.85 2.29
CA LEU A 161 17.53 8.46 0.99
C LEU A 161 16.60 8.82 -0.18
N LEU A 162 15.30 8.81 0.06
CA LEU A 162 14.29 9.20 -0.93
C LEU A 162 14.06 10.71 -0.99
N PHE A 163 14.09 11.33 0.19
CA PHE A 163 13.77 12.75 0.41
C PHE A 163 14.93 13.48 1.08
N PRO A 164 16.10 13.61 0.40
CA PRO A 164 17.32 14.11 1.01
C PRO A 164 17.27 15.61 1.32
N SER A 165 17.95 16.00 2.41
CA SER A 165 18.30 17.38 2.69
C SER A 165 19.44 17.84 1.74
N PRO A 166 19.49 19.13 1.35
CA PRO A 166 18.55 20.20 1.69
C PRO A 166 17.30 20.26 0.77
N LEU A 167 17.26 19.43 -0.27
CA LEU A 167 16.23 19.51 -1.33
C LEU A 167 14.80 19.41 -0.78
N TRP A 168 14.57 18.51 0.19
CA TRP A 168 13.25 18.25 0.76
C TRP A 168 12.99 18.94 2.11
N ASP A 169 13.88 19.83 2.56
CA ASP A 169 13.68 20.58 3.80
C ASP A 169 12.44 21.49 3.71
N GLY A 170 11.54 21.37 4.69
CA GLY A 170 10.24 22.06 4.67
C GLY A 170 9.14 21.37 3.83
N TYR A 171 9.45 20.26 3.18
CA TYR A 171 8.52 19.46 2.36
C TYR A 171 8.34 18.02 2.90
N ARG A 172 9.08 17.65 3.94
CA ARG A 172 8.97 16.36 4.64
C ARG A 172 7.93 16.38 5.74
#